data_525311054824d932577d54b93d2a2979
#
_entry.id   525311054824d932577d54b93d2a2979
#
_cell.length_a   1.000
_cell.length_b   1.000
_cell.length_c   1.000
_cell.angle_alpha   90.00
_cell.angle_beta   90.00
_cell.angle_gamma   90.00
#
_symmetry.space_group_name_H-M   'P 1'
#
loop_
_entity.id
_entity.type
_entity.pdbx_description
1 polymer ?
#
loop_
_entity_poly.entity_id
_entity_poly.type
_entity_poly.pdbx_seq_one_letter_code
_entity_poly.pdbx_strand_id
1 'polypeptide(L)'
;MRPDLQELQSLCKEVRRDIVKMTAAAGSGHPGGSLSSVELLVSLYFAKMHHDPQRPDWADRDRFILSKGHVAPVLYSVLARSGYFPVEELLTLRKMGSRLQGHPHMLALPGLDNSSGSLGQGLSQA
;
A
#
# COMPACT_ATOMS: atom_id res chain seq x y z
N MET A 1 18.73 -8.51 1.41
CA MET A 1 19.56 -7.50 0.72
C MET A 1 18.67 -6.37 0.23
N ARG A 2 19.08 -5.14 0.45
CA ARG A 2 18.30 -3.99 -0.01
C ARG A 2 18.49 -3.79 -1.50
N PRO A 3 17.44 -3.42 -2.26
CA PRO A 3 17.55 -3.15 -3.68
C PRO A 3 18.41 -1.91 -3.95
N ASP A 4 19.07 -1.88 -5.10
CA ASP A 4 19.80 -0.70 -5.55
C ASP A 4 18.85 0.35 -6.13
N LEU A 5 19.38 1.51 -6.54
CA LEU A 5 18.57 2.60 -7.05
C LEU A 5 17.81 2.21 -8.32
N GLN A 6 18.43 1.44 -9.19
CA GLN A 6 17.79 1.02 -10.45
C GLN A 6 16.62 0.06 -10.18
N GLU A 7 16.80 -0.85 -9.24
CA GLU A 7 15.73 -1.77 -8.80
C GLU A 7 14.58 -1.00 -8.16
N LEU A 8 14.88 0.00 -7.33
CA LEU A 8 13.85 0.86 -6.74
C LEU A 8 13.07 1.63 -7.80
N GLN A 9 13.75 2.14 -8.82
CA GLN A 9 13.09 2.83 -9.93
C GLN A 9 12.18 1.89 -10.72
N SER A 10 12.62 0.65 -10.93
CA SER A 10 11.81 -0.37 -11.60
C SER A 10 10.56 -0.71 -10.78
N LEU A 11 10.71 -0.84 -9.46
CA LEU A 11 9.58 -1.05 -8.56
C LEU A 11 8.58 0.11 -8.63
N CYS A 12 9.07 1.35 -8.69
CA CYS A 12 8.20 2.52 -8.85
C CYS A 12 7.35 2.43 -10.11
N LYS A 13 7.94 1.99 -11.22
CA LYS A 13 7.19 1.80 -12.48
C LYS A 13 6.12 0.72 -12.33
N GLU A 14 6.45 -0.39 -11.71
CA GLU A 14 5.49 -1.48 -11.48
C GLU A 14 4.34 -1.02 -10.58
N VAL A 15 4.65 -0.27 -9.51
CA VAL A 15 3.63 0.26 -8.61
C VAL A 15 2.71 1.25 -9.34
N ARG A 16 3.27 2.11 -10.21
CA ARG A 16 2.45 3.01 -11.03
C ARG A 16 1.50 2.26 -11.94
N ARG A 17 1.99 1.20 -12.60
CA ARG A 17 1.15 0.35 -13.44
C ARG A 17 0.03 -0.31 -12.63
N ASP A 18 0.36 -0.81 -11.44
CA ASP A 18 -0.63 -1.39 -10.53
C ASP A 18 -1.74 -0.39 -10.20
N ILE A 19 -1.38 0.85 -9.84
CA ILE A 19 -2.35 1.89 -9.50
C ILE A 19 -3.33 2.14 -10.65
N VAL A 20 -2.80 2.28 -11.86
CA VAL A 20 -3.64 2.52 -13.05
C VAL A 20 -4.55 1.33 -13.33
N LYS A 21 -4.01 0.11 -13.26
CA LYS A 21 -4.80 -1.12 -13.48
C LYS A 21 -5.88 -1.29 -12.42
N MET A 22 -5.55 -1.04 -11.15
CA MET A 22 -6.48 -1.18 -10.03
C MET A 22 -7.65 -0.22 -10.16
N THR A 23 -7.38 1.05 -10.39
CA THR A 23 -8.43 2.08 -10.51
C THR A 23 -9.26 1.87 -11.77
N ALA A 24 -8.64 1.46 -12.87
CA ALA A 24 -9.37 1.14 -14.11
C ALA A 24 -10.30 -0.06 -13.91
N ALA A 25 -9.81 -1.14 -13.28
CA ALA A 25 -10.62 -2.34 -13.03
C ALA A 25 -11.76 -2.07 -12.05
N ALA A 26 -11.54 -1.18 -11.08
CA ALA A 26 -12.59 -0.78 -10.13
C ALA A 26 -13.61 0.18 -10.74
N GLY A 27 -13.25 0.85 -11.82
CA GLY A 27 -14.09 1.90 -12.44
C GLY A 27 -14.22 3.14 -11.57
N SER A 28 -13.41 3.27 -10.52
CA SER A 28 -13.45 4.37 -9.57
C SER A 28 -12.16 4.44 -8.78
N GLY A 29 -11.92 5.56 -8.10
CA GLY A 29 -10.77 5.75 -7.26
C GLY A 29 -10.05 7.07 -7.54
N HIS A 30 -8.96 7.30 -6.82
CA HIS A 30 -8.19 8.54 -6.87
C HIS A 30 -6.75 8.23 -7.29
N PRO A 31 -6.45 8.10 -8.61
CA PRO A 31 -5.11 7.70 -9.03
C PRO A 31 -4.05 8.76 -8.77
N GLY A 32 -4.39 10.05 -8.84
CA GLY A 32 -3.42 11.13 -8.71
C GLY A 32 -2.66 11.14 -7.39
N GLY A 33 -3.38 11.05 -6.27
CA GLY A 33 -2.77 11.01 -4.94
C GLY A 33 -1.90 9.77 -4.74
N SER A 34 -2.34 8.62 -5.25
CA SER A 34 -1.55 7.39 -5.20
C SER A 34 -0.28 7.52 -6.04
N LEU A 35 -0.39 8.03 -7.27
CA LEU A 35 0.76 8.20 -8.16
C LEU A 35 1.80 9.16 -7.58
N SER A 36 1.37 10.21 -6.88
CA SER A 36 2.28 11.17 -6.25
C SER A 36 3.02 10.62 -5.03
N SER A 37 2.58 9.50 -4.49
CA SER A 37 3.14 8.89 -3.27
C SER A 37 4.05 7.69 -3.56
N VAL A 38 4.22 7.30 -4.81
CA VAL A 38 4.92 6.05 -5.19
C VAL A 38 6.34 6.00 -4.65
N GLU A 39 7.14 7.02 -4.93
CA GLU A 39 8.56 7.04 -4.52
C GLU A 39 8.69 6.99 -3.00
N LEU A 40 7.82 7.68 -2.28
CA LEU A 40 7.83 7.69 -0.82
C LEU A 40 7.58 6.28 -0.26
N LEU A 41 6.52 5.62 -0.70
CA LEU A 41 6.17 4.31 -0.18
C LEU A 41 7.15 3.22 -0.63
N VAL A 42 7.61 3.26 -1.87
CA VAL A 42 8.61 2.30 -2.35
C VAL A 42 9.90 2.44 -1.54
N SER A 43 10.35 3.67 -1.30
CA SER A 43 11.56 3.91 -0.50
C SER A 43 11.40 3.41 0.93
N LEU A 44 10.23 3.63 1.54
CA LEU A 44 9.98 3.17 2.90
C LEU A 44 9.97 1.64 2.97
N TYR A 45 9.13 0.99 2.18
CA TYR A 45 8.91 -0.47 2.31
C TYR A 45 10.05 -1.32 1.78
N PHE A 46 10.78 -0.84 0.77
CA PHE A 46 11.84 -1.64 0.15
C PHE A 46 13.26 -1.24 0.56
N ALA A 47 13.44 -0.06 1.19
CA ALA A 47 14.79 0.40 1.53
C ALA A 47 14.97 0.82 3.00
N LYS A 48 13.95 1.34 3.67
CA LYS A 48 14.11 1.94 5.00
C LYS A 48 13.47 1.13 6.13
N MET A 49 12.24 0.70 5.98
CA MET A 49 11.48 0.06 7.06
C MET A 49 12.01 -1.34 7.39
N HIS A 50 12.02 -1.65 8.67
CA HIS A 50 12.26 -2.99 9.18
C HIS A 50 10.90 -3.68 9.32
N HIS A 51 10.57 -4.54 8.37
CA HIS A 51 9.34 -5.30 8.37
C HIS A 51 9.57 -6.65 7.68
N ASP A 52 8.67 -7.60 7.94
CA ASP A 52 8.78 -8.95 7.39
C ASP A 52 7.38 -9.43 6.99
N PRO A 53 7.10 -9.57 5.68
CA PRO A 53 5.80 -10.06 5.21
C PRO A 53 5.43 -11.45 5.73
N GLN A 54 6.41 -12.27 6.10
CA GLN A 54 6.17 -13.60 6.69
C GLN A 54 5.79 -13.52 8.16
N ARG A 55 6.02 -12.37 8.81
CA ARG A 55 5.67 -12.11 10.21
C ARG A 55 4.99 -10.76 10.33
N PRO A 56 3.78 -10.59 9.78
CA PRO A 56 3.11 -9.28 9.77
C PRO A 56 2.77 -8.74 11.16
N ASP A 57 2.75 -9.62 12.16
CA ASP A 57 2.49 -9.27 13.56
C ASP A 57 3.76 -9.13 14.42
N TRP A 58 4.94 -9.15 13.80
CA TRP A 58 6.21 -9.00 14.52
C TRP A 58 6.20 -7.69 15.34
N ALA A 59 6.41 -7.82 16.66
CA ALA A 59 6.22 -6.71 17.61
C ALA A 59 7.22 -5.56 17.38
N ASP A 60 8.44 -5.88 16.96
CA ASP A 60 9.52 -4.90 16.81
C ASP A 60 9.62 -4.33 15.39
N ARG A 61 8.64 -4.60 14.54
CA ARG A 61 8.64 -4.06 13.18
C ARG A 61 8.34 -2.57 13.17
N ASP A 62 8.82 -1.88 12.14
CA ASP A 62 8.41 -0.53 11.87
C ASP A 62 6.95 -0.50 11.43
N ARG A 63 6.25 0.58 11.77
CA ARG A 63 4.83 0.76 11.42
C ARG A 63 4.66 1.96 10.52
N PHE A 64 3.76 1.82 9.55
CA PHE A 64 3.41 2.88 8.62
C PHE A 64 1.95 3.27 8.81
N ILE A 65 1.71 4.56 9.07
CA ILE A 65 0.36 5.10 9.24
C ILE A 65 0.00 5.92 8.01
N LEU A 66 -0.99 5.43 7.24
CA LEU A 66 -1.50 6.14 6.08
C LEU A 66 -2.57 7.14 6.54
N SER A 67 -2.19 8.43 6.60
CA SER A 67 -3.12 9.49 7.02
C SER A 67 -4.17 9.75 5.94
N LYS A 68 -3.76 9.83 4.68
CA LYS A 68 -4.66 10.06 3.55
C LYS A 68 -5.18 8.72 2.99
N GLY A 69 -6.17 8.15 3.67
CA GLY A 69 -6.69 6.81 3.35
C GLY A 69 -7.21 6.64 1.93
N HIS A 70 -7.59 7.73 1.25
CA HIS A 70 -8.06 7.68 -0.13
C HIS A 70 -6.96 7.29 -1.13
N VAL A 71 -5.69 7.29 -0.73
CA VAL A 71 -4.59 6.79 -1.58
C VAL A 71 -4.24 5.33 -1.25
N ALA A 72 -5.21 4.58 -0.77
CA ALA A 72 -5.06 3.14 -0.51
C ALA A 72 -4.45 2.35 -1.68
N PRO A 73 -4.75 2.65 -2.97
CA PRO A 73 -4.16 1.88 -4.06
C PRO A 73 -2.64 1.78 -4.02
N VAL A 74 -1.92 2.87 -3.73
CA VAL A 74 -0.45 2.81 -3.66
C VAL A 74 0.01 1.93 -2.50
N LEU A 75 -0.65 2.01 -1.35
CA LEU A 75 -0.32 1.17 -0.19
C LEU A 75 -0.57 -0.31 -0.51
N TYR A 76 -1.70 -0.64 -1.12
CA TYR A 76 -2.00 -2.02 -1.49
C TYR A 76 -0.97 -2.58 -2.46
N SER A 77 -0.59 -1.80 -3.48
CA SER A 77 0.42 -2.22 -4.44
C SER A 77 1.75 -2.52 -3.76
N VAL A 78 2.21 -1.62 -2.90
CA VAL A 78 3.48 -1.78 -2.18
C VAL A 78 3.44 -2.99 -1.25
N LEU A 79 2.33 -3.21 -0.55
CA LEU A 79 2.17 -4.38 0.32
C LEU A 79 2.18 -5.68 -0.48
N ALA A 80 1.47 -5.74 -1.60
CA ALA A 80 1.45 -6.92 -2.46
C ALA A 80 2.85 -7.21 -3.03
N ARG A 81 3.53 -6.17 -3.52
CA ARG A 81 4.89 -6.31 -4.07
C ARG A 81 5.91 -6.68 -2.99
N SER A 82 5.66 -6.32 -1.73
CA SER A 82 6.48 -6.74 -0.59
C SER A 82 6.24 -8.20 -0.20
N GLY A 83 5.12 -8.79 -0.59
CA GLY A 83 4.80 -10.18 -0.30
C GLY A 83 3.75 -10.41 0.77
N TYR A 84 3.00 -9.37 1.20
CA TYR A 84 1.96 -9.53 2.22
C TYR A 84 0.73 -10.27 1.70
N PHE A 85 0.42 -10.14 0.41
CA PHE A 85 -0.66 -10.88 -0.25
C PHE A 85 -0.40 -10.96 -1.76
N PRO A 86 -1.13 -11.81 -2.50
CA PRO A 86 -0.87 -11.98 -3.93
C PRO A 86 -1.13 -10.70 -4.74
N VAL A 87 -0.25 -10.41 -5.71
CA VAL A 87 -0.37 -9.25 -6.58
C VAL A 87 -1.67 -9.28 -7.39
N GLU A 88 -2.14 -10.47 -7.77
CA GLU A 88 -3.37 -10.66 -8.53
C GLU A 88 -4.60 -10.13 -7.79
N GLU A 89 -4.56 -10.11 -6.46
CA GLU A 89 -5.66 -9.59 -5.65
C GLU A 89 -5.87 -8.09 -5.84
N LEU A 90 -4.87 -7.36 -6.34
CA LEU A 90 -4.96 -5.91 -6.57
C LEU A 90 -6.12 -5.54 -7.50
N LEU A 91 -6.44 -6.41 -8.45
CA LEU A 91 -7.52 -6.16 -9.41
C LEU A 91 -8.93 -6.26 -8.79
N THR A 92 -9.01 -6.65 -7.53
CA THR A 92 -10.29 -6.73 -6.78
C THR A 92 -10.61 -5.45 -6.01
N LEU A 93 -9.81 -4.39 -6.17
CA LEU A 93 -10.02 -3.11 -5.46
C LEU A 93 -11.49 -2.68 -5.51
N ARG A 94 -12.07 -2.40 -4.34
CA ARG A 94 -13.42 -1.88 -4.15
C ARG A 94 -14.54 -2.80 -4.65
N LYS A 95 -14.21 -4.03 -5.05
CA LYS A 95 -15.23 -5.00 -5.46
C LYS A 95 -15.86 -5.64 -4.22
N MET A 96 -17.11 -6.06 -4.37
CA MET A 96 -17.84 -6.72 -3.28
C MET A 96 -17.11 -7.98 -2.83
N GLY A 97 -16.92 -8.14 -1.52
CA GLY A 97 -16.21 -9.28 -0.94
C GLY A 97 -14.69 -9.17 -0.95
N SER A 98 -14.13 -8.12 -1.57
CA SER A 98 -12.67 -7.91 -1.58
C SER A 98 -12.18 -7.36 -0.25
N ARG A 99 -10.98 -7.79 0.15
CA ARG A 99 -10.26 -7.22 1.29
C ARG A 99 -9.70 -5.82 0.99
N LEU A 100 -9.59 -5.45 -0.28
CA LEU A 100 -9.02 -4.18 -0.74
C LEU A 100 -10.13 -3.13 -0.82
N GLN A 101 -10.42 -2.51 0.32
CA GLN A 101 -11.44 -1.48 0.41
C GLN A 101 -10.91 -0.14 -0.09
N GLY A 102 -11.81 0.77 -0.47
CA GLY A 102 -11.44 2.10 -0.98
C GLY A 102 -10.62 2.93 0.01
N HIS A 103 -10.82 2.69 1.31
CA HIS A 103 -9.97 3.19 2.40
C HIS A 103 -9.45 2.00 3.19
N PRO A 104 -8.20 1.99 3.65
CA PRO A 104 -7.65 0.83 4.35
C PRO A 104 -8.44 0.49 5.62
N HIS A 105 -8.67 -0.80 5.82
CA HIS A 105 -9.25 -1.34 7.05
C HIS A 105 -8.23 -2.28 7.67
N MET A 106 -7.73 -1.92 8.86
CA MET A 106 -6.58 -2.58 9.50
C MET A 106 -6.74 -4.08 9.67
N LEU A 107 -7.95 -4.54 9.96
CA LEU A 107 -8.21 -5.97 10.20
C LEU A 107 -8.48 -6.76 8.92
N ALA A 108 -8.59 -6.11 7.76
CA ALA A 108 -8.94 -6.77 6.50
C ALA A 108 -7.74 -7.42 5.82
N LEU A 109 -6.53 -6.87 6.00
CA LEU A 109 -5.33 -7.30 5.30
C LEU A 109 -4.13 -7.40 6.24
N PRO A 110 -3.21 -8.35 6.01
CA PRO A 110 -1.92 -8.31 6.67
C PRO A 110 -1.10 -7.10 6.19
N GLY A 111 -0.35 -6.52 7.09
CA GLY A 111 0.55 -5.40 6.76
C GLY A 111 -0.06 -4.02 6.93
N LEU A 112 -1.37 -3.90 7.16
CA LEU A 112 -2.00 -2.62 7.46
C LEU A 112 -1.85 -2.29 8.94
N ASP A 113 -1.30 -1.11 9.23
CA ASP A 113 -1.03 -0.67 10.61
C ASP A 113 -2.11 0.26 11.16
N ASN A 114 -3.02 0.76 10.32
CA ASN A 114 -4.15 1.58 10.75
C ASN A 114 -5.31 1.46 9.77
N SER A 115 -6.48 1.86 10.23
CA SER A 115 -7.63 2.14 9.38
C SER A 115 -7.71 3.66 9.20
N SER A 116 -7.98 4.12 7.98
CA SER A 116 -8.00 5.54 7.67
C SER A 116 -9.12 5.89 6.69
N GLY A 117 -9.41 7.18 6.59
CA GLY A 117 -10.48 7.70 5.76
C GLY A 117 -10.83 9.13 6.16
N SER A 118 -10.97 9.37 7.45
CA SER A 118 -11.18 10.72 7.97
C SER A 118 -9.86 11.47 8.00
N LEU A 119 -9.67 12.39 7.07
CA LEU A 119 -8.48 13.23 6.99
C LEU A 119 -8.34 14.05 8.29
N GLY A 120 -7.13 14.27 8.72
CA GLY A 120 -6.83 14.96 9.97
C GLY A 120 -6.70 14.04 11.18
N GLN A 121 -7.30 12.86 11.17
CA GLN A 121 -7.14 11.90 12.26
C GLN A 121 -5.86 11.08 12.16
N GLY A 122 -5.27 10.97 10.96
CA GLY A 122 -4.07 10.17 10.74
C GLY A 122 -2.87 10.62 11.57
N LEU A 123 -2.70 11.93 11.75
CA LEU A 123 -1.63 12.45 12.58
C LEU A 123 -1.76 12.02 14.04
N SER A 124 -2.99 12.00 14.56
CA SER A 124 -3.25 11.56 15.94
C SER A 124 -3.03 10.05 16.11
N GLN A 125 -3.23 9.25 15.04
CA GLN A 125 -2.96 7.83 15.08
C GLN A 125 -1.46 7.52 15.09
N ALA A 126 -0.69 8.38 14.44
CA ALA A 126 0.75 8.22 14.39
C ALA A 126 1.39 8.62 15.72
#